data_645359ce91eb3d1862c7fbf777040a4c
#
_entry.id   645359ce91eb3d1862c7fbf777040a4c
#
_cell.length_a   1.000
_cell.length_b   1.000
_cell.length_c   1.000
_cell.angle_alpha   90.00
_cell.angle_beta   90.00
_cell.angle_gamma   90.00
#
_symmetry.space_group_name_H-M   'P 1'
#
loop_
_entity.id
_entity.type
_entity.pdbx_description
1 polymer ?
#
loop_
_entity_poly.entity_id
_entity_poly.type
_entity_poly.pdbx_seq_one_letter_code
_entity_poly.pdbx_strand_id
1 'polypeptide(L)'
;MKTAKLWTRNFRLVILASAIGTVGAIAGGFALAFLVFDETGSTLASAMIVAIQLLPHLLLPVLIAPFMDRLPRKSFLVAGDIANAVLLAGMGLWLLFFDFSYVGYLAVSLLLACLGAVDELAFTSIYPELIPEGAEQKGYAVSSMLYPVLTVIMTPLAAVLLDTLGVAWILIAQSGLSLAAAITESFIHLDETERQHRTPYSLQAWVGDIREAVLYLKEERGLRSIYEYMAVTNGVASGFSPILVAFFRTFPGFTAAMYSAFSVVEFAGRTIGSALQYRIKIPDKKKYGFVFFVYQVYETMDMCLLWLPYPLMLVNRGICGFLGSNSAILRSAAVQRYIPEKLRSRINAFYGVLLTAGASVFSLLMGFLGEILDYRWCVTIGGAIAMLASWLLIWGRRKEDVRRIYETGHDEITQ
;
A
#
# COMPACT_ATOMS: atom_id res chain seq x y z
N MET A 1 25.01 18.97 21.07
CA MET A 1 23.92 18.04 21.36
C MET A 1 24.44 16.61 21.18
N LYS A 2 24.43 15.77 22.21
CA LYS A 2 24.78 14.35 22.05
C LYS A 2 23.68 13.71 21.17
N THR A 3 24.04 13.24 20.00
CA THR A 3 23.12 12.48 19.14
C THR A 3 22.66 11.25 19.91
N ALA A 4 21.39 11.21 20.28
CA ALA A 4 20.80 10.06 20.95
C ALA A 4 21.00 8.82 20.06
N LYS A 5 21.44 7.69 20.65
CA LYS A 5 21.58 6.44 19.91
C LYS A 5 20.18 5.91 19.56
N LEU A 6 19.83 5.87 18.27
CA LEU A 6 18.55 5.35 17.78
C LEU A 6 18.29 3.91 18.25
N TRP A 7 19.31 3.06 18.23
CA TRP A 7 19.19 1.61 18.47
C TRP A 7 19.08 1.27 19.97
N THR A 8 18.03 1.78 20.62
CA THR A 8 17.64 1.36 21.98
C THR A 8 17.14 -0.08 21.98
N ARG A 9 16.99 -0.71 23.16
CA ARG A 9 16.42 -2.05 23.27
C ARG A 9 15.02 -2.12 22.67
N ASN A 10 14.13 -1.20 23.05
CA ASN A 10 12.75 -1.17 22.57
C ASN A 10 12.66 -0.91 21.07
N PHE A 11 13.47 0.02 20.54
CA PHE A 11 13.52 0.29 19.10
C PHE A 11 13.99 -0.93 18.29
N ARG A 12 14.99 -1.66 18.79
CA ARG A 12 15.44 -2.91 18.14
C ARG A 12 14.35 -3.99 18.15
N LEU A 13 13.63 -4.13 19.27
CA LEU A 13 12.56 -5.12 19.38
C LEU A 13 11.41 -4.82 18.42
N VAL A 14 10.94 -3.57 18.33
CA VAL A 14 9.84 -3.24 17.43
C VAL A 14 10.23 -3.40 15.95
N ILE A 15 11.45 -2.99 15.57
CA ILE A 15 11.91 -3.19 14.18
C ILE A 15 12.07 -4.68 13.87
N LEU A 16 12.57 -5.49 14.80
CA LEU A 16 12.70 -6.93 14.61
C LEU A 16 11.33 -7.61 14.48
N ALA A 17 10.37 -7.29 15.35
CA ALA A 17 9.01 -7.81 15.28
C ALA A 17 8.34 -7.43 13.95
N SER A 18 8.41 -6.15 13.57
CA SER A 18 7.88 -5.68 12.29
C SER A 18 8.53 -6.37 11.09
N ALA A 19 9.85 -6.63 11.14
CA ALA A 19 10.54 -7.35 10.07
C ALA A 19 10.04 -8.80 9.96
N ILE A 20 9.92 -9.51 11.08
CA ILE A 20 9.43 -10.89 11.15
C ILE A 20 7.99 -10.97 10.61
N GLY A 21 7.09 -10.11 11.09
CA GLY A 21 5.70 -10.05 10.63
C GLY A 21 5.60 -9.72 9.13
N THR A 22 6.38 -8.74 8.65
CA THR A 22 6.40 -8.34 7.24
C THR A 22 6.89 -9.48 6.32
N VAL A 23 7.92 -10.24 6.72
CA VAL A 23 8.40 -11.43 5.98
C VAL A 23 7.26 -12.43 5.77
N GLY A 24 6.54 -12.76 6.85
CA GLY A 24 5.38 -13.65 6.79
C GLY A 24 4.26 -13.09 5.91
N ALA A 25 3.91 -11.83 6.10
CA ALA A 25 2.83 -11.17 5.37
C ALA A 25 3.09 -11.11 3.85
N ILE A 26 4.32 -10.83 3.42
CA ILE A 26 4.67 -10.82 1.98
C ILE A 26 4.56 -12.23 1.40
N ALA A 27 5.11 -13.24 2.07
CA ALA A 27 5.08 -14.62 1.59
C ALA A 27 3.65 -15.17 1.54
N GLY A 28 2.88 -14.99 2.60
CA GLY A 28 1.48 -15.41 2.67
C GLY A 28 0.61 -14.67 1.67
N GLY A 29 0.69 -13.33 1.62
CA GLY A 29 -0.09 -12.52 0.67
C GLY A 29 0.17 -12.92 -0.78
N PHE A 30 1.44 -13.20 -1.14
CA PHE A 30 1.79 -13.72 -2.47
C PHE A 30 1.13 -15.09 -2.73
N ALA A 31 1.30 -16.04 -1.81
CA ALA A 31 0.73 -17.38 -1.94
C ALA A 31 -0.81 -17.37 -2.03
N LEU A 32 -1.44 -16.53 -1.24
CA LEU A 32 -2.89 -16.36 -1.19
C LEU A 32 -3.45 -15.78 -2.48
N ALA A 33 -2.77 -14.82 -3.09
CA ALA A 33 -3.19 -14.24 -4.37
C ALA A 33 -3.25 -15.30 -5.49
N PHE A 34 -2.31 -16.23 -5.49
CA PHE A 34 -2.29 -17.32 -6.47
C PHE A 34 -3.32 -18.42 -6.12
N LEU A 35 -3.45 -18.80 -4.84
CA LEU A 35 -4.39 -19.83 -4.41
C LEU A 35 -5.82 -19.56 -4.89
N VAL A 36 -6.32 -18.35 -4.67
CA VAL A 36 -7.70 -18.02 -5.02
C VAL A 36 -7.94 -18.19 -6.52
N PHE A 37 -7.01 -17.77 -7.33
CA PHE A 37 -7.13 -17.95 -8.79
C PHE A 37 -6.97 -19.41 -9.19
N ASP A 38 -6.00 -20.15 -8.61
CA ASP A 38 -5.75 -21.56 -8.92
C ASP A 38 -6.98 -22.44 -8.59
N GLU A 39 -7.68 -22.14 -7.48
CA GLU A 39 -8.85 -22.93 -7.03
C GLU A 39 -10.17 -22.50 -7.68
N THR A 40 -10.32 -21.22 -8.05
CA THR A 40 -11.59 -20.71 -8.59
C THR A 40 -11.58 -20.50 -10.10
N GLY A 41 -10.40 -20.34 -10.71
CA GLY A 41 -10.24 -19.90 -12.09
C GLY A 41 -10.77 -18.48 -12.34
N SER A 42 -11.16 -17.73 -11.30
CA SER A 42 -11.89 -16.47 -11.41
C SER A 42 -11.02 -15.28 -10.98
N THR A 43 -10.87 -14.32 -11.89
CA THR A 43 -10.23 -13.04 -11.60
C THR A 43 -11.10 -12.16 -10.73
N LEU A 44 -12.43 -12.27 -10.85
CA LEU A 44 -13.38 -11.55 -9.99
C LEU A 44 -13.32 -12.07 -8.55
N ALA A 45 -13.20 -13.40 -8.34
CA ALA A 45 -13.03 -13.96 -7.00
C ALA A 45 -11.74 -13.46 -6.34
N SER A 46 -10.62 -13.40 -7.08
CA SER A 46 -9.37 -12.84 -6.60
C SER A 46 -9.49 -11.34 -6.28
N ALA A 47 -10.17 -10.58 -7.13
CA ALA A 47 -10.43 -9.16 -6.94
C ALA A 47 -11.33 -8.87 -5.72
N MET A 48 -12.31 -9.74 -5.45
CA MET A 48 -13.17 -9.65 -4.25
C MET A 48 -12.38 -9.76 -2.95
N ILE A 49 -11.37 -10.66 -2.90
CA ILE A 49 -10.47 -10.77 -1.74
C ILE A 49 -9.73 -9.46 -1.52
N VAL A 50 -9.14 -8.89 -2.58
CA VAL A 50 -8.43 -7.60 -2.49
C VAL A 50 -9.37 -6.48 -2.01
N ALA A 51 -10.55 -6.39 -2.60
CA ALA A 51 -11.53 -5.34 -2.27
C ALA A 51 -12.02 -5.44 -0.82
N ILE A 52 -12.33 -6.65 -0.34
CA ILE A 52 -12.85 -6.85 1.01
C ILE A 52 -11.78 -6.60 2.08
N GLN A 53 -10.51 -6.87 1.78
CA GLN A 53 -9.39 -6.60 2.70
C GLN A 53 -9.15 -5.10 2.91
N LEU A 54 -9.51 -4.24 1.96
CA LEU A 54 -9.33 -2.79 2.08
C LEU A 54 -10.36 -2.13 3.00
N LEU A 55 -11.56 -2.70 3.14
CA LEU A 55 -12.64 -2.12 3.94
C LEU A 55 -12.30 -1.94 5.43
N PRO A 56 -11.70 -2.93 6.13
CA PRO A 56 -11.34 -2.78 7.52
C PRO A 56 -10.35 -1.64 7.77
N HIS A 57 -9.35 -1.45 6.90
CA HIS A 57 -8.37 -0.38 7.02
C HIS A 57 -9.00 1.02 6.90
N LEU A 58 -10.16 1.11 6.27
CA LEU A 58 -10.92 2.36 6.17
C LEU A 58 -11.78 2.62 7.43
N LEU A 59 -12.44 1.60 7.94
CA LEU A 59 -13.50 1.75 8.94
C LEU A 59 -13.00 1.53 10.39
N LEU A 60 -12.17 0.49 10.60
CA LEU A 60 -11.79 0.07 11.94
C LEU A 60 -10.94 1.07 12.72
N PRO A 61 -9.98 1.80 12.12
CA PRO A 61 -9.20 2.79 12.87
C PRO A 61 -10.08 3.81 13.57
N VAL A 62 -11.18 4.23 12.93
CA VAL A 62 -12.12 5.20 13.51
C VAL A 62 -12.93 4.61 14.65
N LEU A 63 -13.37 3.36 14.50
CA LEU A 63 -14.22 2.68 15.48
C LEU A 63 -13.41 2.25 16.72
N ILE A 64 -12.15 1.87 16.53
CA ILE A 64 -11.31 1.26 17.57
C ILE A 64 -10.43 2.29 18.28
N ALA A 65 -10.09 3.42 17.64
CA ALA A 65 -9.25 4.46 18.25
C ALA A 65 -9.70 4.87 19.66
N PRO A 66 -11.00 5.11 19.96
CA PRO A 66 -11.44 5.48 21.30
C PRO A 66 -11.20 4.41 22.37
N PHE A 67 -11.22 3.13 21.97
CA PHE A 67 -10.92 2.00 22.86
C PHE A 67 -9.42 1.87 23.08
N MET A 68 -8.63 2.04 22.00
CA MET A 68 -7.17 1.98 22.05
C MET A 68 -6.54 3.10 22.87
N ASP A 69 -7.20 4.26 22.98
CA ASP A 69 -6.75 5.35 23.84
C ASP A 69 -6.87 5.03 25.35
N ARG A 70 -7.70 4.06 25.72
CA ARG A 70 -7.98 3.67 27.12
C ARG A 70 -7.33 2.37 27.55
N LEU A 71 -6.90 1.54 26.62
CA LEU A 71 -6.35 0.22 26.87
C LEU A 71 -4.85 0.20 26.51
N PRO A 72 -4.06 -0.70 27.13
CA PRO A 72 -2.65 -0.85 26.79
C PRO A 72 -2.47 -1.21 25.32
N ARG A 73 -1.90 -0.31 24.53
CA ARG A 73 -1.74 -0.47 23.06
C ARG A 73 -0.81 -1.62 22.71
N LYS A 74 0.20 -1.90 23.54
CA LYS A 74 1.04 -3.07 23.42
C LYS A 74 0.21 -4.37 23.42
N SER A 75 -0.86 -4.43 24.23
CA SER A 75 -1.73 -5.61 24.27
C SER A 75 -2.47 -5.84 22.95
N PHE A 76 -2.81 -4.79 22.19
CA PHE A 76 -3.42 -4.93 20.88
C PHE A 76 -2.44 -5.54 19.88
N LEU A 77 -1.17 -5.09 19.84
CA LEU A 77 -0.13 -5.69 18.99
C LEU A 77 0.04 -7.18 19.29
N VAL A 78 0.34 -7.52 20.54
CA VAL A 78 0.60 -8.90 20.95
C VAL A 78 -0.62 -9.81 20.75
N ALA A 79 -1.81 -9.35 21.14
CA ALA A 79 -3.05 -10.11 20.97
C ALA A 79 -3.43 -10.23 19.48
N GLY A 80 -3.21 -9.18 18.69
CA GLY A 80 -3.43 -9.15 17.25
C GLY A 80 -2.56 -10.18 16.54
N ASP A 81 -1.27 -10.21 16.83
CA ASP A 81 -0.34 -11.18 16.25
C ASP A 81 -0.65 -12.63 16.66
N ILE A 82 -1.05 -12.87 17.92
CA ILE A 82 -1.49 -14.21 18.37
C ILE A 82 -2.77 -14.62 17.62
N ALA A 83 -3.76 -13.74 17.51
CA ALA A 83 -5.00 -14.04 16.79
C ALA A 83 -4.73 -14.28 15.30
N ASN A 84 -3.85 -13.47 14.68
CA ASN A 84 -3.37 -13.65 13.31
C ASN A 84 -2.72 -15.02 13.12
N ALA A 85 -1.84 -15.42 14.04
CA ALA A 85 -1.18 -16.72 14.02
C ALA A 85 -2.19 -17.89 14.10
N VAL A 86 -3.20 -17.79 14.98
CA VAL A 86 -4.24 -18.82 15.13
C VAL A 86 -5.07 -18.95 13.84
N LEU A 87 -5.49 -17.81 13.24
CA LEU A 87 -6.25 -17.83 11.98
C LEU A 87 -5.43 -18.41 10.83
N LEU A 88 -4.18 -18.02 10.68
CA LEU A 88 -3.28 -18.53 9.65
C LEU A 88 -2.97 -20.01 9.80
N ALA A 89 -2.71 -20.47 11.04
CA ALA A 89 -2.56 -21.89 11.33
C ALA A 89 -3.82 -22.68 10.99
N GLY A 90 -4.98 -22.19 11.43
CA GLY A 90 -6.28 -22.80 11.13
C GLY A 90 -6.53 -22.92 9.65
N MET A 91 -6.23 -21.85 8.88
CA MET A 91 -6.39 -21.83 7.42
C MET A 91 -5.39 -22.76 6.71
N GLY A 92 -4.11 -22.78 7.15
CA GLY A 92 -3.12 -23.69 6.60
C GLY A 92 -3.47 -25.16 6.88
N LEU A 93 -3.91 -25.49 8.10
CA LEU A 93 -4.38 -26.84 8.46
C LEU A 93 -5.65 -27.21 7.68
N TRP A 94 -6.58 -26.26 7.51
CA TRP A 94 -7.77 -26.51 6.69
C TRP A 94 -7.41 -26.94 5.27
N LEU A 95 -6.47 -26.25 4.63
CA LEU A 95 -6.01 -26.58 3.27
C LEU A 95 -5.27 -27.94 3.18
N LEU A 96 -4.73 -28.46 4.28
CA LEU A 96 -4.08 -29.79 4.30
C LEU A 96 -5.08 -30.93 4.43
N PHE A 97 -6.22 -30.73 5.09
CA PHE A 97 -7.14 -31.79 5.46
C PHE A 97 -8.52 -31.71 4.81
N PHE A 98 -8.87 -30.55 4.25
CA PHE A 98 -10.17 -30.29 3.66
C PHE A 98 -10.04 -29.59 2.32
N ASP A 99 -11.10 -29.66 1.51
CA ASP A 99 -11.18 -28.95 0.23
C ASP A 99 -11.25 -27.45 0.42
N PHE A 100 -10.78 -26.70 -0.59
CA PHE A 100 -10.83 -25.25 -0.60
C PHE A 100 -12.28 -24.75 -0.55
N SER A 101 -12.55 -23.82 0.36
CA SER A 101 -13.84 -23.14 0.48
C SER A 101 -13.67 -21.64 0.26
N TYR A 102 -14.12 -21.14 -0.87
CA TYR A 102 -14.01 -19.72 -1.21
C TYR A 102 -14.66 -18.81 -0.15
N VAL A 103 -15.87 -19.17 0.34
CA VAL A 103 -16.60 -18.39 1.35
C VAL A 103 -15.84 -18.38 2.69
N GLY A 104 -15.34 -19.56 3.10
CA GLY A 104 -14.51 -19.66 4.31
C GLY A 104 -13.24 -18.83 4.19
N TYR A 105 -12.63 -18.85 3.01
CA TYR A 105 -11.43 -18.09 2.70
C TYR A 105 -11.68 -16.57 2.71
N LEU A 106 -12.79 -16.13 2.12
CA LEU A 106 -13.21 -14.72 2.13
C LEU A 106 -13.45 -14.22 3.55
N ALA A 107 -14.12 -15.03 4.38
CA ALA A 107 -14.38 -14.70 5.78
C ALA A 107 -13.08 -14.58 6.61
N VAL A 108 -12.16 -15.54 6.46
CA VAL A 108 -10.86 -15.50 7.17
C VAL A 108 -10.02 -14.32 6.68
N SER A 109 -10.00 -14.04 5.37
CA SER A 109 -9.30 -12.89 4.81
C SER A 109 -9.83 -11.56 5.36
N LEU A 110 -11.15 -11.43 5.53
CA LEU A 110 -11.76 -10.26 6.18
C LEU A 110 -11.32 -10.14 7.64
N LEU A 111 -11.31 -11.24 8.40
CA LEU A 111 -10.85 -11.24 9.79
C LEU A 111 -9.37 -10.86 9.90
N LEU A 112 -8.51 -11.43 9.04
CA LEU A 112 -7.09 -11.06 8.98
C LEU A 112 -6.90 -9.57 8.65
N ALA A 113 -7.68 -9.03 7.73
CA ALA A 113 -7.65 -7.60 7.41
C ALA A 113 -8.14 -6.72 8.58
N CYS A 114 -9.15 -7.19 9.35
CA CYS A 114 -9.57 -6.52 10.58
C CYS A 114 -8.44 -6.48 11.62
N LEU A 115 -7.77 -7.60 11.84
CA LEU A 115 -6.61 -7.67 12.74
C LEU A 115 -5.48 -6.76 12.26
N GLY A 116 -5.14 -6.80 10.97
CA GLY A 116 -4.12 -5.94 10.37
C GLY A 116 -4.41 -4.44 10.53
N ALA A 117 -5.67 -4.02 10.36
CA ALA A 117 -6.07 -2.62 10.56
C ALA A 117 -5.92 -2.16 12.02
N VAL A 118 -6.22 -3.06 12.98
CA VAL A 118 -6.03 -2.80 14.42
C VAL A 118 -4.55 -2.72 14.77
N ASP A 119 -3.77 -3.65 14.23
CA ASP A 119 -2.33 -3.73 14.41
C ASP A 119 -1.62 -2.48 13.86
N GLU A 120 -1.95 -2.05 12.65
CA GLU A 120 -1.42 -0.83 12.03
C GLU A 120 -1.73 0.41 12.88
N LEU A 121 -2.95 0.52 13.42
CA LEU A 121 -3.32 1.61 14.32
C LEU A 121 -2.53 1.58 15.62
N ALA A 122 -2.38 0.40 16.24
CA ALA A 122 -1.59 0.21 17.45
C ALA A 122 -0.12 0.56 17.21
N PHE A 123 0.47 0.02 16.13
CA PHE A 123 1.84 0.29 15.72
C PHE A 123 2.09 1.78 15.51
N THR A 124 1.30 2.45 14.70
CA THR A 124 1.46 3.88 14.40
C THR A 124 1.33 4.76 15.63
N SER A 125 0.57 4.33 16.63
CA SER A 125 0.41 5.06 17.90
C SER A 125 1.54 4.82 18.91
N ILE A 126 2.21 3.67 18.84
CA ILE A 126 3.33 3.30 19.74
C ILE A 126 4.68 3.72 19.17
N TYR A 127 4.84 3.59 17.86
CA TYR A 127 6.12 3.75 17.18
C TYR A 127 6.86 5.06 17.49
N PRO A 128 6.20 6.24 17.52
CA PRO A 128 6.85 7.50 17.87
C PRO A 128 7.49 7.50 19.26
N GLU A 129 6.90 6.77 20.22
CA GLU A 129 7.38 6.72 21.62
C GLU A 129 8.60 5.83 21.80
N LEU A 130 8.80 4.90 20.86
CA LEU A 130 9.94 4.01 20.86
C LEU A 130 11.19 4.65 20.24
N ILE A 131 11.01 5.79 19.55
CA ILE A 131 12.11 6.55 18.95
C ILE A 131 12.66 7.56 19.98
N PRO A 132 13.97 7.54 20.29
CA PRO A 132 14.58 8.52 21.18
C PRO A 132 14.45 9.95 20.62
N GLU A 133 14.25 10.93 21.50
CA GLU A 133 14.20 12.35 21.16
C GLU A 133 15.43 12.79 20.32
N GLY A 134 15.15 13.49 19.23
CA GLY A 134 16.19 13.94 18.27
C GLY A 134 16.66 12.88 17.28
N ALA A 135 16.06 11.67 17.27
CA ALA A 135 16.33 10.61 16.30
C ALA A 135 15.12 10.28 15.41
N GLU A 136 14.06 11.08 15.45
CA GLU A 136 12.76 10.84 14.80
C GLU A 136 12.92 10.61 13.30
N GLN A 137 13.68 11.48 12.60
CA GLN A 137 13.90 11.35 11.17
C GLN A 137 14.58 10.02 10.81
N LYS A 138 15.54 9.56 11.63
CA LYS A 138 16.23 8.29 11.41
C LYS A 138 15.30 7.10 11.69
N GLY A 139 14.50 7.18 12.75
CA GLY A 139 13.52 6.15 13.11
C GLY A 139 12.52 5.92 11.99
N TYR A 140 11.87 6.98 11.51
CA TYR A 140 10.93 6.89 10.40
C TYR A 140 11.59 6.46 9.08
N ALA A 141 12.85 6.84 8.83
CA ALA A 141 13.58 6.35 7.66
C ALA A 141 13.78 4.83 7.71
N VAL A 142 14.12 4.25 8.87
CA VAL A 142 14.25 2.79 9.04
C VAL A 142 12.92 2.09 8.78
N SER A 143 11.83 2.56 9.39
CA SER A 143 10.50 1.98 9.20
C SER A 143 10.04 2.03 7.73
N SER A 144 10.21 3.17 7.06
CA SER A 144 9.78 3.34 5.67
C SER A 144 10.56 2.48 4.67
N MET A 145 11.78 2.04 5.01
CA MET A 145 12.59 1.17 4.16
C MET A 145 12.29 -0.31 4.36
N LEU A 146 11.68 -0.69 5.50
CA LEU A 146 11.51 -2.08 5.89
C LEU A 146 10.71 -2.87 4.85
N TYR A 147 9.47 -2.43 4.60
CA TYR A 147 8.57 -3.10 3.65
C TYR A 147 9.13 -3.17 2.23
N PRO A 148 9.61 -2.08 1.60
CA PRO A 148 10.19 -2.15 0.26
C PRO A 148 11.38 -3.10 0.14
N VAL A 149 12.30 -3.06 1.10
CA VAL A 149 13.50 -3.93 1.08
C VAL A 149 13.11 -5.39 1.23
N LEU A 150 12.24 -5.70 2.19
CA LEU A 150 11.78 -7.08 2.40
C LEU A 150 10.96 -7.58 1.21
N THR A 151 10.16 -6.75 0.55
CA THR A 151 9.38 -7.13 -0.64
C THR A 151 10.30 -7.62 -1.76
N VAL A 152 11.39 -6.93 -2.03
CA VAL A 152 12.35 -7.32 -3.08
C VAL A 152 12.97 -8.68 -2.82
N ILE A 153 13.24 -9.00 -1.55
CA ILE A 153 13.86 -10.27 -1.17
C ILE A 153 12.80 -11.38 -1.08
N MET A 154 11.68 -11.08 -0.42
CA MET A 154 10.69 -12.10 -0.08
C MET A 154 9.77 -12.47 -1.25
N THR A 155 9.49 -11.57 -2.19
CA THR A 155 8.59 -11.90 -3.30
C THR A 155 9.15 -13.01 -4.20
N PRO A 156 10.43 -12.99 -4.65
CA PRO A 156 11.02 -14.12 -5.36
C PRO A 156 11.11 -15.39 -4.51
N LEU A 157 11.45 -15.24 -3.23
CA LEU A 157 11.50 -16.38 -2.32
C LEU A 157 10.12 -17.00 -2.12
N ALA A 158 9.08 -16.19 -1.96
CA ALA A 158 7.69 -16.64 -1.85
C ALA A 158 7.23 -17.42 -3.10
N ALA A 159 7.64 -16.99 -4.29
CA ALA A 159 7.35 -17.73 -5.52
C ALA A 159 7.99 -19.13 -5.52
N VAL A 160 9.25 -19.24 -5.10
CA VAL A 160 9.94 -20.55 -4.95
C VAL A 160 9.27 -21.40 -3.87
N LEU A 161 8.93 -20.81 -2.72
CA LEU A 161 8.24 -21.52 -1.64
C LEU A 161 6.85 -22.00 -2.06
N LEU A 162 6.14 -21.20 -2.86
CA LEU A 162 4.83 -21.58 -3.42
C LEU A 162 4.94 -22.82 -4.28
N ASP A 163 5.92 -22.87 -5.18
CA ASP A 163 6.12 -23.99 -6.11
C ASP A 163 6.66 -25.25 -5.40
N THR A 164 7.40 -25.10 -4.28
CA THR A 164 8.05 -26.22 -3.57
C THR A 164 7.26 -26.76 -2.39
N LEU A 165 6.67 -25.89 -1.59
CA LEU A 165 5.98 -26.24 -0.34
C LEU A 165 4.45 -26.17 -0.47
N GLY A 166 3.95 -25.32 -1.38
CA GLY A 166 2.54 -25.01 -1.51
C GLY A 166 2.02 -24.04 -0.44
N VAL A 167 0.78 -23.56 -0.66
CA VAL A 167 0.18 -22.48 0.12
C VAL A 167 -0.02 -22.85 1.58
N ALA A 168 -0.47 -24.08 1.87
CA ALA A 168 -0.76 -24.52 3.24
C ALA A 168 0.45 -24.38 4.17
N TRP A 169 1.62 -24.81 3.72
CA TRP A 169 2.86 -24.71 4.51
C TRP A 169 3.37 -23.28 4.65
N ILE A 170 3.16 -22.45 3.64
CA ILE A 170 3.49 -21.01 3.72
C ILE A 170 2.65 -20.34 4.81
N LEU A 171 1.34 -20.63 4.88
CA LEU A 171 0.46 -20.08 5.91
C LEU A 171 0.83 -20.58 7.34
N ILE A 172 1.19 -21.85 7.48
CA ILE A 172 1.67 -22.38 8.74
C ILE A 172 3.00 -21.74 9.16
N ALA A 173 3.93 -21.54 8.22
CA ALA A 173 5.17 -20.82 8.48
C ALA A 173 4.91 -19.35 8.86
N GLN A 174 4.00 -18.65 8.16
CA GLN A 174 3.58 -17.31 8.51
C GLN A 174 2.96 -17.24 9.91
N SER A 175 2.13 -18.22 10.29
CA SER A 175 1.62 -18.35 11.66
C SER A 175 2.75 -18.41 12.68
N GLY A 176 3.78 -19.22 12.43
CA GLY A 176 4.97 -19.29 13.30
C GLY A 176 5.71 -17.95 13.38
N LEU A 177 5.82 -17.21 12.27
CA LEU A 177 6.43 -15.88 12.25
C LEU A 177 5.58 -14.86 13.03
N SER A 178 4.25 -14.88 12.90
CA SER A 178 3.37 -14.02 13.70
C SER A 178 3.51 -14.30 15.21
N LEU A 179 3.62 -15.57 15.63
CA LEU A 179 3.92 -15.90 17.03
C LEU A 179 5.29 -15.37 17.48
N ALA A 180 6.31 -15.48 16.62
CA ALA A 180 7.63 -14.95 16.93
C ALA A 180 7.62 -13.42 17.04
N ALA A 181 6.82 -12.71 16.22
CA ALA A 181 6.59 -11.27 16.33
C ALA A 181 5.90 -10.95 17.67
N ALA A 182 4.80 -11.61 18.02
CA ALA A 182 4.10 -11.45 19.30
C ALA A 182 5.02 -11.64 20.52
N ILE A 183 5.85 -12.70 20.51
CA ILE A 183 6.85 -12.94 21.55
C ILE A 183 7.85 -11.80 21.63
N THR A 184 8.36 -11.33 20.49
CA THR A 184 9.32 -10.22 20.43
C THR A 184 8.71 -8.93 20.96
N GLU A 185 7.47 -8.61 20.60
CA GLU A 185 6.72 -7.44 21.07
C GLU A 185 6.40 -7.51 22.57
N SER A 186 6.18 -8.70 23.11
CA SER A 186 5.93 -8.88 24.53
C SER A 186 7.07 -8.38 25.41
N PHE A 187 8.31 -8.31 24.91
CA PHE A 187 9.48 -7.78 25.59
C PHE A 187 9.66 -6.26 25.48
N ILE A 188 8.81 -5.56 24.72
CA ILE A 188 8.81 -4.10 24.65
C ILE A 188 8.29 -3.53 25.99
N HIS A 189 9.01 -2.58 26.56
CA HIS A 189 8.61 -1.90 27.78
C HIS A 189 8.10 -0.49 27.43
N LEU A 190 6.81 -0.26 27.69
CA LEU A 190 6.15 1.03 27.50
C LEU A 190 5.52 1.46 28.82
N ASP A 191 5.77 2.70 29.25
CA ASP A 191 5.05 3.32 30.35
C ASP A 191 3.74 3.93 29.82
N GLU A 192 2.65 3.18 29.94
CA GLU A 192 1.33 3.60 29.44
C GLU A 192 0.44 4.23 30.53
N THR A 193 0.98 4.44 31.74
CA THR A 193 0.24 4.89 32.94
C THR A 193 -0.31 6.34 32.85
N GLU A 194 0.33 7.24 32.09
CA GLU A 194 -0.06 8.66 32.03
C GLU A 194 -1.17 8.99 31.02
N ARG A 195 -1.68 8.02 30.25
CA ARG A 195 -2.52 8.30 29.06
C ARG A 195 -4.02 8.20 29.28
N GLN A 196 -4.47 7.77 30.43
CA GLN A 196 -5.92 7.61 30.73
C GLN A 196 -6.75 8.90 30.64
N HIS A 197 -6.13 10.07 30.33
CA HIS A 197 -6.77 11.38 30.37
C HIS A 197 -6.90 12.08 29.01
N ARG A 198 -6.57 11.43 27.88
CA ARG A 198 -6.80 12.05 26.56
C ARG A 198 -8.26 11.90 26.14
N THR A 199 -8.84 12.98 25.62
CA THR A 199 -10.18 12.94 25.01
C THR A 199 -10.19 11.97 23.83
N PRO A 200 -11.07 10.95 23.84
CA PRO A 200 -11.11 9.96 22.78
C PRO A 200 -11.51 10.61 21.47
N TYR A 201 -10.85 10.22 20.38
CA TYR A 201 -11.22 10.61 19.03
C TYR A 201 -12.55 9.94 18.67
N SER A 202 -13.62 10.73 18.55
CA SER A 202 -14.96 10.20 18.33
C SER A 202 -15.30 10.07 16.84
N LEU A 203 -16.25 9.19 16.52
CA LEU A 203 -16.81 9.09 15.17
C LEU A 203 -17.33 10.44 14.66
N GLN A 204 -17.90 11.24 15.55
CA GLN A 204 -18.42 12.58 15.22
C GLN A 204 -17.28 13.55 14.87
N ALA A 205 -16.14 13.48 15.56
CA ALA A 205 -14.95 14.25 15.22
C ALA A 205 -14.39 13.84 13.85
N TRP A 206 -14.34 12.53 13.58
CA TRP A 206 -13.91 12.00 12.29
C TRP A 206 -14.81 12.46 11.13
N VAL A 207 -16.13 12.37 11.27
CA VAL A 207 -17.08 12.89 10.27
C VAL A 207 -16.89 14.40 10.09
N GLY A 208 -16.62 15.15 11.17
CA GLY A 208 -16.29 16.56 11.13
C GLY A 208 -15.02 16.84 10.31
N ASP A 209 -13.96 16.09 10.56
CA ASP A 209 -12.68 16.21 9.86
C ASP A 209 -12.80 15.88 8.35
N ILE A 210 -13.54 14.82 8.01
CA ILE A 210 -13.84 14.49 6.60
C ILE A 210 -14.65 15.60 5.95
N ARG A 211 -15.68 16.11 6.63
CA ARG A 211 -16.51 17.19 6.08
C ARG A 211 -15.68 18.43 5.80
N GLU A 212 -14.78 18.81 6.70
CA GLU A 212 -13.90 19.96 6.51
C GLU A 212 -12.93 19.74 5.34
N ALA A 213 -12.32 18.55 5.24
CA ALA A 213 -11.48 18.18 4.09
C ALA A 213 -12.24 18.23 2.76
N VAL A 214 -13.47 17.70 2.72
CA VAL A 214 -14.33 17.73 1.52
C VAL A 214 -14.70 19.17 1.14
N LEU A 215 -15.03 20.02 2.11
CA LEU A 215 -15.36 21.43 1.85
C LEU A 215 -14.15 22.16 1.27
N TYR A 216 -12.97 22.00 1.87
CA TYR A 216 -11.73 22.57 1.36
C TYR A 216 -11.42 22.10 -0.07
N LEU A 217 -11.56 20.79 -0.35
CA LEU A 217 -11.32 20.26 -1.70
C LEU A 217 -12.37 20.69 -2.73
N LYS A 218 -13.56 21.08 -2.32
CA LYS A 218 -14.55 21.69 -3.24
C LYS A 218 -14.09 23.04 -3.77
N GLU A 219 -13.41 23.81 -2.94
CA GLU A 219 -12.86 25.12 -3.30
C GLU A 219 -11.54 24.97 -4.06
N GLU A 220 -10.67 24.05 -3.64
CA GLU A 220 -9.35 23.80 -4.21
C GLU A 220 -9.39 22.82 -5.40
N ARG A 221 -9.84 23.31 -6.55
CA ARG A 221 -10.09 22.51 -7.76
C ARG A 221 -8.86 21.78 -8.27
N GLY A 222 -7.67 22.37 -8.17
CA GLY A 222 -6.42 21.77 -8.61
C GLY A 222 -6.02 20.57 -7.74
N LEU A 223 -6.07 20.72 -6.42
CA LEU A 223 -5.76 19.66 -5.46
C LEU A 223 -6.75 18.48 -5.56
N ARG A 224 -8.04 18.81 -5.70
CA ARG A 224 -9.09 17.83 -5.96
C ARG A 224 -8.80 17.02 -7.22
N SER A 225 -8.41 17.66 -8.32
CA SER A 225 -8.08 16.96 -9.57
C SER A 225 -6.90 16.01 -9.43
N ILE A 226 -5.86 16.41 -8.68
CA ILE A 226 -4.72 15.53 -8.38
C ILE A 226 -5.18 14.30 -7.58
N TYR A 227 -6.04 14.49 -6.60
CA TYR A 227 -6.53 13.39 -5.76
C TYR A 227 -7.48 12.45 -6.51
N GLU A 228 -8.39 12.99 -7.32
CA GLU A 228 -9.27 12.21 -8.19
C GLU A 228 -8.44 11.37 -9.19
N TYR A 229 -7.43 11.98 -9.81
CA TYR A 229 -6.52 11.25 -10.71
C TYR A 229 -5.75 10.14 -9.98
N MET A 230 -5.22 10.42 -8.78
CA MET A 230 -4.51 9.42 -7.99
C MET A 230 -5.41 8.26 -7.56
N ALA A 231 -6.67 8.51 -7.24
CA ALA A 231 -7.63 7.47 -6.91
C ALA A 231 -7.89 6.54 -8.12
N VAL A 232 -8.00 7.11 -9.33
CA VAL A 232 -8.17 6.33 -10.55
C VAL A 232 -6.92 5.51 -10.86
N THR A 233 -5.74 6.13 -10.96
CA THR A 233 -4.53 5.44 -11.40
C THR A 233 -4.04 4.40 -10.37
N ASN A 234 -4.10 4.69 -9.06
CA ASN A 234 -3.79 3.68 -8.04
C ASN A 234 -4.85 2.59 -7.97
N GLY A 235 -6.12 2.94 -8.23
CA GLY A 235 -7.21 1.98 -8.34
C GLY A 235 -6.99 1.00 -9.48
N VAL A 236 -6.69 1.50 -10.68
CA VAL A 236 -6.36 0.68 -11.86
C VAL A 236 -5.15 -0.21 -11.57
N ALA A 237 -4.08 0.34 -10.97
CA ALA A 237 -2.90 -0.44 -10.62
C ALA A 237 -3.22 -1.57 -9.62
N SER A 238 -4.11 -1.33 -8.64
CA SER A 238 -4.59 -2.37 -7.72
C SER A 238 -5.38 -3.45 -8.45
N GLY A 239 -6.18 -3.06 -9.44
CA GLY A 239 -6.96 -3.97 -10.28
C GLY A 239 -6.10 -4.81 -11.23
N PHE A 240 -4.88 -4.40 -11.55
CA PHE A 240 -3.97 -5.21 -12.36
C PHE A 240 -3.48 -6.47 -11.64
N SER A 241 -3.39 -6.46 -10.31
CA SER A 241 -2.87 -7.59 -9.55
C SER A 241 -3.57 -8.93 -9.86
N PRO A 242 -4.91 -9.06 -9.73
CA PRO A 242 -5.61 -10.30 -10.07
C PRO A 242 -5.47 -10.67 -11.56
N ILE A 243 -5.43 -9.70 -12.47
CA ILE A 243 -5.26 -9.94 -13.91
C ILE A 243 -3.85 -10.47 -14.21
N LEU A 244 -2.82 -9.90 -13.60
CA LEU A 244 -1.44 -10.35 -13.78
C LEU A 244 -1.24 -11.75 -13.20
N VAL A 245 -1.79 -12.06 -12.03
CA VAL A 245 -1.77 -13.41 -11.45
C VAL A 245 -2.39 -14.41 -12.43
N ALA A 246 -3.58 -14.11 -12.94
CA ALA A 246 -4.27 -14.94 -13.91
C ALA A 246 -3.46 -15.14 -15.19
N PHE A 247 -2.90 -14.07 -15.76
CA PHE A 247 -2.07 -14.14 -16.97
C PHE A 247 -0.84 -15.02 -16.75
N PHE A 248 -0.10 -14.84 -15.66
CA PHE A 248 1.10 -15.63 -15.38
C PHE A 248 0.82 -17.10 -15.01
N ARG A 249 -0.42 -17.42 -14.62
CA ARG A 249 -0.86 -18.80 -14.38
C ARG A 249 -1.38 -19.51 -15.62
N THR A 250 -2.06 -18.80 -16.50
CA THR A 250 -2.77 -19.43 -17.64
C THR A 250 -2.00 -19.35 -18.95
N PHE A 251 -1.12 -18.35 -19.10
CA PHE A 251 -0.42 -18.16 -20.36
C PHE A 251 0.77 -19.12 -20.49
N PRO A 252 0.89 -19.87 -21.60
CA PRO A 252 1.96 -20.88 -21.77
C PRO A 252 3.36 -20.27 -21.62
N GLY A 253 4.22 -20.93 -20.84
CA GLY A 253 5.62 -20.53 -20.63
C GLY A 253 5.85 -19.46 -19.57
N PHE A 254 4.80 -19.00 -18.89
CA PHE A 254 4.91 -18.08 -17.76
C PHE A 254 4.80 -18.80 -16.41
N THR A 255 5.41 -18.24 -15.36
CA THR A 255 5.46 -18.83 -14.02
C THR A 255 5.28 -17.76 -12.94
N ALA A 256 4.94 -18.17 -11.70
CA ALA A 256 4.89 -17.28 -10.54
C ALA A 256 6.25 -16.61 -10.27
N ALA A 257 7.37 -17.32 -10.50
CA ALA A 257 8.70 -16.74 -10.38
C ALA A 257 8.94 -15.61 -11.40
N MET A 258 8.43 -15.74 -12.63
CA MET A 258 8.48 -14.66 -13.62
C MET A 258 7.65 -13.46 -13.21
N TYR A 259 6.48 -13.66 -12.59
CA TYR A 259 5.68 -12.58 -12.01
C TYR A 259 6.42 -11.87 -10.88
N SER A 260 7.08 -12.61 -9.98
CA SER A 260 7.84 -12.03 -8.87
C SER A 260 8.97 -11.12 -9.33
N ALA A 261 9.60 -11.41 -10.47
CA ALA A 261 10.68 -10.60 -11.02
C ALA A 261 10.22 -9.16 -11.38
N PHE A 262 8.92 -8.94 -11.64
CA PHE A 262 8.39 -7.60 -11.86
C PHE A 262 8.63 -6.69 -10.65
N SER A 263 8.32 -7.17 -9.44
CA SER A 263 8.51 -6.41 -8.21
C SER A 263 9.98 -6.04 -8.00
N VAL A 264 10.89 -6.96 -8.28
CA VAL A 264 12.34 -6.73 -8.15
C VAL A 264 12.82 -5.66 -9.11
N VAL A 265 12.47 -5.77 -10.39
CA VAL A 265 12.93 -4.84 -11.43
C VAL A 265 12.28 -3.47 -11.25
N GLU A 266 11.01 -3.41 -10.88
CA GLU A 266 10.32 -2.16 -10.58
C GLU A 266 10.96 -1.44 -9.39
N PHE A 267 11.29 -2.17 -8.32
CA PHE A 267 11.98 -1.60 -7.16
C PHE A 267 13.38 -1.06 -7.52
N ALA A 268 14.14 -1.80 -8.31
CA ALA A 268 15.42 -1.33 -8.82
C ALA A 268 15.26 -0.01 -9.61
N GLY A 269 14.26 0.05 -10.49
CA GLY A 269 13.91 1.27 -11.22
C GLY A 269 13.56 2.43 -10.28
N ARG A 270 12.71 2.20 -9.27
CA ARG A 270 12.32 3.20 -8.24
C ARG A 270 13.53 3.71 -7.46
N THR A 271 14.44 2.82 -7.09
CA THR A 271 15.66 3.17 -6.35
C THR A 271 16.58 4.07 -7.18
N ILE A 272 16.83 3.70 -8.44
CA ILE A 272 17.64 4.48 -9.37
C ILE A 272 16.99 5.84 -9.63
N GLY A 273 15.66 5.88 -9.87
CA GLY A 273 14.90 7.11 -10.11
C GLY A 273 14.98 8.08 -8.91
N SER A 274 14.79 7.57 -7.71
CA SER A 274 14.86 8.37 -6.48
C SER A 274 16.27 8.89 -6.22
N ALA A 275 17.29 8.07 -6.45
CA ALA A 275 18.70 8.47 -6.30
C ALA A 275 19.11 9.57 -7.31
N LEU A 276 18.61 9.46 -8.54
CA LEU A 276 18.85 10.48 -9.57
C LEU A 276 18.18 11.81 -9.22
N GLN A 277 16.94 11.77 -8.75
CA GLN A 277 16.20 12.96 -8.37
C GLN A 277 16.78 13.68 -7.14
N TYR A 278 17.44 12.94 -6.24
CA TYR A 278 18.20 13.55 -5.15
C TYR A 278 19.33 14.46 -5.67
N ARG A 279 19.92 14.11 -6.82
CA ARG A 279 21.03 14.89 -7.43
C ARG A 279 20.55 15.95 -8.41
N ILE A 280 19.46 15.72 -9.11
CA ILE A 280 18.95 16.59 -10.19
C ILE A 280 17.72 17.34 -9.71
N LYS A 281 17.81 18.67 -9.62
CA LYS A 281 16.65 19.53 -9.32
C LYS A 281 15.94 19.93 -10.62
N ILE A 282 14.67 19.57 -10.73
CA ILE A 282 13.84 20.03 -11.83
C ILE A 282 13.37 21.45 -11.52
N PRO A 283 13.57 22.42 -12.43
CA PRO A 283 13.10 23.80 -12.25
C PRO A 283 11.58 23.85 -12.04
N ASP A 284 11.10 24.72 -11.13
CA ASP A 284 9.68 24.78 -10.75
C ASP A 284 8.76 24.92 -11.95
N LYS A 285 9.05 25.82 -12.89
CA LYS A 285 8.29 26.05 -14.13
C LYS A 285 8.19 24.83 -15.08
N LYS A 286 9.01 23.79 -14.87
CA LYS A 286 9.00 22.56 -15.69
C LYS A 286 8.41 21.36 -14.96
N LYS A 287 8.13 21.47 -13.66
CA LYS A 287 7.64 20.33 -12.84
C LYS A 287 6.31 19.79 -13.36
N TYR A 288 5.36 20.65 -13.60
CA TYR A 288 4.04 20.26 -14.13
C TYR A 288 4.15 19.51 -15.46
N GLY A 289 4.85 20.07 -16.44
CA GLY A 289 5.02 19.45 -17.75
C GLY A 289 5.76 18.13 -17.67
N PHE A 290 6.80 18.03 -16.83
CA PHE A 290 7.54 16.79 -16.62
C PHE A 290 6.66 15.71 -15.98
N VAL A 291 5.90 16.02 -14.92
CA VAL A 291 5.01 15.07 -14.26
C VAL A 291 3.91 14.58 -15.20
N PHE A 292 3.30 15.49 -15.97
CA PHE A 292 2.31 15.11 -16.98
C PHE A 292 2.90 14.19 -18.05
N PHE A 293 4.09 14.50 -18.57
CA PHE A 293 4.80 13.63 -19.51
C PHE A 293 5.05 12.24 -18.93
N VAL A 294 5.50 12.16 -17.66
CA VAL A 294 5.71 10.88 -16.98
C VAL A 294 4.41 10.07 -16.90
N TYR A 295 3.28 10.70 -16.60
CA TYR A 295 1.99 10.03 -16.59
C TYR A 295 1.65 9.43 -17.95
N GLN A 296 1.86 10.18 -19.05
CA GLN A 296 1.61 9.66 -20.41
C GLN A 296 2.48 8.43 -20.73
N VAL A 297 3.77 8.50 -20.41
CA VAL A 297 4.69 7.38 -20.64
C VAL A 297 4.31 6.18 -19.79
N TYR A 298 3.99 6.41 -18.50
CA TYR A 298 3.63 5.35 -17.57
C TYR A 298 2.38 4.60 -18.03
N GLU A 299 1.30 5.33 -18.34
CA GLU A 299 0.04 4.72 -18.78
C GLU A 299 0.18 4.03 -20.14
N THR A 300 0.97 4.59 -21.07
CA THR A 300 1.28 3.92 -22.35
C THR A 300 2.05 2.61 -22.11
N MET A 301 3.00 2.60 -21.18
CA MET A 301 3.75 1.42 -20.81
C MET A 301 2.85 0.33 -20.21
N ASP A 302 1.90 0.74 -19.35
CA ASP A 302 0.91 -0.18 -18.80
C ASP A 302 0.00 -0.77 -19.89
N MET A 303 -0.50 0.06 -20.81
CA MET A 303 -1.33 -0.41 -21.94
C MET A 303 -0.62 -1.48 -22.80
N CYS A 304 0.68 -1.36 -22.98
CA CYS A 304 1.46 -2.26 -23.82
C CYS A 304 2.00 -3.48 -23.05
N LEU A 305 1.93 -3.51 -21.72
CA LEU A 305 2.65 -4.46 -20.86
C LEU A 305 2.51 -5.92 -21.32
N LEU A 306 1.29 -6.43 -21.40
CA LEU A 306 1.03 -7.85 -21.69
C LEU A 306 1.12 -8.22 -23.19
N TRP A 307 1.37 -7.23 -24.05
CA TRP A 307 1.63 -7.45 -25.48
C TRP A 307 3.12 -7.66 -25.77
N LEU A 308 3.99 -7.36 -24.82
CA LEU A 308 5.44 -7.46 -24.97
C LEU A 308 5.94 -8.89 -24.70
N PRO A 309 7.03 -9.34 -25.30
CA PRO A 309 7.74 -10.53 -24.86
C PRO A 309 8.33 -10.29 -23.46
N TYR A 310 8.46 -11.35 -22.66
CA TYR A 310 8.81 -11.27 -21.25
C TYR A 310 10.04 -10.39 -20.91
N PRO A 311 11.18 -10.46 -21.63
CA PRO A 311 12.31 -9.58 -21.34
C PRO A 311 11.97 -8.08 -21.47
N LEU A 312 11.11 -7.72 -22.43
CA LEU A 312 10.65 -6.34 -22.61
C LEU A 312 9.61 -5.95 -21.56
N MET A 313 8.82 -6.88 -21.04
CA MET A 313 7.95 -6.63 -19.89
C MET A 313 8.77 -6.21 -18.66
N LEU A 314 9.92 -6.84 -18.40
CA LEU A 314 10.82 -6.46 -17.32
C LEU A 314 11.41 -5.06 -17.53
N VAL A 315 11.88 -4.75 -18.73
CA VAL A 315 12.36 -3.40 -19.06
C VAL A 315 11.27 -2.36 -18.86
N ASN A 316 10.05 -2.66 -19.31
CA ASN A 316 8.86 -1.85 -19.09
C ASN A 316 8.65 -1.57 -17.60
N ARG A 317 8.66 -2.59 -16.72
CA ARG A 317 8.51 -2.41 -15.26
C ARG A 317 9.64 -1.59 -14.65
N GLY A 318 10.87 -1.78 -15.09
CA GLY A 318 12.02 -0.97 -14.64
C GLY A 318 11.85 0.52 -14.98
N ILE A 319 11.42 0.83 -16.20
CA ILE A 319 11.14 2.21 -16.63
C ILE A 319 9.95 2.79 -15.84
N CYS A 320 8.86 2.03 -15.66
CA CYS A 320 7.72 2.44 -14.86
C CYS A 320 8.13 2.74 -13.41
N GLY A 321 8.94 1.89 -12.78
CA GLY A 321 9.49 2.12 -11.45
C GLY A 321 10.30 3.42 -11.38
N PHE A 322 11.22 3.61 -12.33
CA PHE A 322 12.05 4.81 -12.43
C PHE A 322 11.22 6.10 -12.57
N LEU A 323 10.31 6.15 -13.52
CA LEU A 323 9.47 7.32 -13.80
C LEU A 323 8.45 7.54 -12.67
N GLY A 324 7.83 6.46 -12.17
CA GLY A 324 6.84 6.52 -11.10
C GLY A 324 7.39 7.13 -9.82
N SER A 325 8.62 6.76 -9.39
CA SER A 325 9.24 7.35 -8.21
C SER A 325 9.50 8.85 -8.38
N ASN A 326 9.97 9.27 -9.54
CA ASN A 326 10.22 10.67 -9.85
C ASN A 326 8.94 11.51 -9.79
N SER A 327 7.85 11.07 -10.43
CA SER A 327 6.58 11.78 -10.40
C SER A 327 5.97 11.80 -8.99
N ALA A 328 6.08 10.70 -8.23
CA ALA A 328 5.56 10.60 -6.88
C ALA A 328 6.24 11.58 -5.91
N ILE A 329 7.58 11.70 -5.97
CA ILE A 329 8.34 12.65 -5.14
C ILE A 329 7.93 14.08 -5.45
N LEU A 330 7.88 14.45 -6.74
CA LEU A 330 7.49 15.82 -7.14
C LEU A 330 6.06 16.16 -6.72
N ARG A 331 5.12 15.23 -6.94
CA ARG A 331 3.73 15.38 -6.52
C ARG A 331 3.60 15.54 -5.02
N SER A 332 4.18 14.62 -4.26
CA SER A 332 4.10 14.67 -2.79
C SER A 332 4.68 15.96 -2.25
N ALA A 333 5.84 16.38 -2.74
CA ALA A 333 6.45 17.65 -2.33
C ALA A 333 5.58 18.86 -2.67
N ALA A 334 5.00 18.89 -3.87
CA ALA A 334 4.12 19.99 -4.31
C ALA A 334 2.84 20.06 -3.48
N VAL A 335 2.16 18.92 -3.31
CA VAL A 335 0.89 18.81 -2.57
C VAL A 335 1.09 19.15 -1.09
N GLN A 336 2.10 18.55 -0.42
CA GLN A 336 2.34 18.81 1.01
C GLN A 336 2.75 20.26 1.30
N ARG A 337 3.39 20.94 0.35
CA ARG A 337 3.73 22.36 0.46
C ARG A 337 2.51 23.25 0.28
N TYR A 338 1.59 22.88 -0.62
CA TYR A 338 0.40 23.64 -0.96
C TYR A 338 -0.66 23.61 0.15
N ILE A 339 -0.82 22.47 0.83
CA ILE A 339 -1.84 22.28 1.88
C ILE A 339 -1.47 23.06 3.14
N PRO A 340 -2.38 23.90 3.69
CA PRO A 340 -2.18 24.56 4.96
C PRO A 340 -1.87 23.58 6.10
N GLU A 341 -0.91 23.91 6.94
CA GLU A 341 -0.44 23.03 8.01
C GLU A 341 -1.57 22.51 8.92
N LYS A 342 -2.51 23.38 9.26
CA LYS A 342 -3.67 23.08 10.12
C LYS A 342 -4.61 22.02 9.54
N LEU A 343 -4.69 21.91 8.21
CA LEU A 343 -5.61 20.99 7.51
C LEU A 343 -4.90 19.75 6.96
N ARG A 344 -3.57 19.73 6.98
CA ARG A 344 -2.75 18.72 6.31
C ARG A 344 -3.08 17.28 6.74
N SER A 345 -3.23 17.03 8.03
CA SER A 345 -3.58 15.70 8.55
C SER A 345 -4.95 15.22 8.06
N ARG A 346 -5.96 16.11 8.12
CA ARG A 346 -7.34 15.81 7.70
C ARG A 346 -7.46 15.55 6.21
N ILE A 347 -6.77 16.37 5.40
CA ILE A 347 -6.75 16.23 3.94
C ILE A 347 -6.01 14.94 3.54
N ASN A 348 -4.90 14.61 4.20
CA ASN A 348 -4.19 13.36 3.95
C ASN A 348 -5.01 12.14 4.36
N ALA A 349 -5.75 12.20 5.47
CA ALA A 349 -6.67 11.14 5.88
C ALA A 349 -7.77 10.94 4.83
N PHE A 350 -8.41 12.01 4.37
CA PHE A 350 -9.40 11.94 3.28
C PHE A 350 -8.81 11.37 1.99
N TYR A 351 -7.58 11.76 1.65
CA TYR A 351 -6.87 11.22 0.48
C TYR A 351 -6.65 9.71 0.61
N GLY A 352 -6.28 9.21 1.80
CA GLY A 352 -6.18 7.77 2.08
C GLY A 352 -7.51 7.05 1.84
N VAL A 353 -8.63 7.61 2.33
CA VAL A 353 -9.99 7.09 2.08
C VAL A 353 -10.27 7.01 0.57
N LEU A 354 -9.96 8.06 -0.17
CA LEU A 354 -10.20 8.13 -1.62
C LEU A 354 -9.36 7.09 -2.38
N LEU A 355 -8.10 6.90 -2.00
CA LEU A 355 -7.23 5.88 -2.60
C LEU A 355 -7.76 4.47 -2.33
N THR A 356 -8.16 4.18 -1.08
CA THR A 356 -8.70 2.87 -0.69
C THR A 356 -10.01 2.57 -1.42
N ALA A 357 -10.91 3.55 -1.50
CA ALA A 357 -12.16 3.41 -2.25
C ALA A 357 -11.87 3.19 -3.76
N GLY A 358 -10.96 3.94 -4.34
CA GLY A 358 -10.52 3.76 -5.72
C GLY A 358 -9.95 2.35 -5.95
N ALA A 359 -9.05 1.89 -5.07
CA ALA A 359 -8.46 0.56 -5.15
C ALA A 359 -9.54 -0.54 -5.11
N SER A 360 -10.52 -0.44 -4.19
CA SER A 360 -11.61 -1.42 -4.09
C SER A 360 -12.48 -1.46 -5.34
N VAL A 361 -12.93 -0.29 -5.81
CA VAL A 361 -13.83 -0.19 -6.98
C VAL A 361 -13.14 -0.68 -8.25
N PHE A 362 -11.91 -0.23 -8.51
CA PHE A 362 -11.20 -0.63 -9.73
C PHE A 362 -10.70 -2.08 -9.67
N SER A 363 -10.37 -2.62 -8.49
CA SER A 363 -10.06 -4.05 -8.37
C SER A 363 -11.24 -4.91 -8.80
N LEU A 364 -12.47 -4.58 -8.34
CA LEU A 364 -13.68 -5.28 -8.74
C LEU A 364 -13.98 -5.11 -10.23
N LEU A 365 -13.85 -3.88 -10.75
CA LEU A 365 -14.06 -3.60 -12.17
C LEU A 365 -13.10 -4.40 -13.05
N MET A 366 -11.81 -4.38 -12.73
CA MET A 366 -10.79 -5.11 -13.49
C MET A 366 -10.96 -6.62 -13.35
N GLY A 367 -11.30 -7.11 -12.13
CA GLY A 367 -11.62 -8.51 -11.92
C GLY A 367 -12.80 -8.97 -12.78
N PHE A 368 -13.88 -8.19 -12.85
CA PHE A 368 -15.02 -8.47 -13.71
C PHE A 368 -14.64 -8.44 -15.20
N LEU A 369 -13.84 -7.46 -15.64
CA LEU A 369 -13.36 -7.42 -17.03
C LEU A 369 -12.54 -8.66 -17.38
N GLY A 370 -11.76 -9.19 -16.44
CA GLY A 370 -10.98 -10.40 -16.63
C GLY A 370 -11.79 -11.69 -16.80
N GLU A 371 -13.08 -11.70 -16.41
CA GLU A 371 -13.98 -12.83 -16.69
C GLU A 371 -14.50 -12.85 -18.14
N ILE A 372 -14.55 -11.69 -18.80
CA ILE A 372 -15.20 -11.53 -20.10
C ILE A 372 -14.26 -11.15 -21.24
N LEU A 373 -13.06 -10.69 -20.92
CA LEU A 373 -12.08 -10.23 -21.90
C LEU A 373 -10.75 -10.96 -21.73
N ASP A 374 -9.95 -11.01 -22.79
CA ASP A 374 -8.54 -11.42 -22.70
C ASP A 374 -7.78 -10.46 -21.76
N TYR A 375 -6.91 -11.02 -20.90
CA TYR A 375 -6.17 -10.28 -19.87
C TYR A 375 -5.32 -9.13 -20.45
N ARG A 376 -4.85 -9.25 -21.67
CA ARG A 376 -4.12 -8.19 -22.37
C ARG A 376 -4.99 -6.96 -22.58
N TRP A 377 -6.23 -7.18 -23.03
CA TRP A 377 -7.20 -6.11 -23.23
C TRP A 377 -7.63 -5.49 -21.90
N CYS A 378 -7.76 -6.28 -20.82
CA CYS A 378 -8.06 -5.75 -19.49
C CYS A 378 -7.02 -4.72 -19.06
N VAL A 379 -5.72 -5.06 -19.17
CA VAL A 379 -4.63 -4.14 -18.79
C VAL A 379 -4.59 -2.92 -19.73
N THR A 380 -4.80 -3.13 -21.04
CA THR A 380 -4.88 -2.02 -22.01
C THR A 380 -6.02 -1.06 -21.70
N ILE A 381 -7.22 -1.57 -21.39
CA ILE A 381 -8.39 -0.74 -21.00
C ILE A 381 -8.12 0.00 -19.70
N GLY A 382 -7.54 -0.68 -18.69
CA GLY A 382 -7.16 -0.04 -17.44
C GLY A 382 -6.20 1.13 -17.64
N GLY A 383 -5.13 0.92 -18.39
CA GLY A 383 -4.18 1.98 -18.76
C GLY A 383 -4.84 3.11 -19.55
N ALA A 384 -5.75 2.77 -20.49
CA ALA A 384 -6.51 3.78 -21.23
C ALA A 384 -7.43 4.62 -20.33
N ILE A 385 -8.08 4.02 -19.33
CA ILE A 385 -8.87 4.73 -18.32
C ILE A 385 -7.99 5.69 -17.54
N ALA A 386 -6.82 5.25 -17.06
CA ALA A 386 -5.89 6.08 -16.32
C ALA A 386 -5.31 7.22 -17.19
N MET A 387 -5.00 6.93 -18.45
CA MET A 387 -4.57 7.93 -19.43
C MET A 387 -5.66 8.98 -19.68
N LEU A 388 -6.90 8.54 -19.91
CA LEU A 388 -8.04 9.46 -20.09
C LEU A 388 -8.25 10.32 -18.84
N ALA A 389 -8.15 9.72 -17.65
CA ALA A 389 -8.23 10.47 -16.40
C ALA A 389 -7.12 11.53 -16.30
N SER A 390 -5.88 11.24 -16.73
CA SER A 390 -4.79 12.22 -16.76
C SER A 390 -5.09 13.40 -17.69
N TRP A 391 -5.65 13.14 -18.87
CA TRP A 391 -6.05 14.19 -19.80
C TRP A 391 -7.21 15.04 -19.28
N LEU A 392 -8.22 14.41 -18.66
CA LEU A 392 -9.40 15.14 -18.16
C LEU A 392 -9.12 15.91 -16.87
N LEU A 393 -8.40 15.30 -15.94
CA LEU A 393 -8.21 15.84 -14.58
C LEU A 393 -6.94 16.68 -14.44
N ILE A 394 -5.85 16.31 -15.13
CA ILE A 394 -4.56 16.99 -14.99
C ILE A 394 -4.34 18.02 -16.11
N TRP A 395 -4.67 17.67 -17.37
CA TRP A 395 -4.45 18.55 -18.53
C TRP A 395 -5.70 19.32 -18.97
N GLY A 396 -6.91 18.91 -18.61
CA GLY A 396 -8.17 19.47 -19.08
C GLY A 396 -8.48 20.87 -18.51
N ARG A 397 -9.77 21.11 -18.23
CA ARG A 397 -10.29 22.44 -17.80
C ARG A 397 -9.63 23.01 -16.54
N ARG A 398 -9.00 22.16 -15.71
CA ARG A 398 -8.36 22.55 -14.44
C ARG A 398 -6.82 22.62 -14.53
N LYS A 399 -6.30 22.63 -15.75
CA LYS A 399 -4.86 22.64 -16.02
C LYS A 399 -4.09 23.72 -15.26
N GLU A 400 -4.58 24.94 -15.25
CA GLU A 400 -3.90 26.06 -14.59
C GLU A 400 -3.95 25.94 -13.07
N ASP A 401 -5.05 25.43 -12.49
CA ASP A 401 -5.16 25.17 -11.05
C ASP A 401 -4.16 24.07 -10.61
N VAL A 402 -4.05 22.99 -11.39
CA VAL A 402 -3.08 21.91 -11.14
C VAL A 402 -1.64 22.41 -11.34
N ARG A 403 -1.38 23.15 -12.40
CA ARG A 403 -0.08 23.73 -12.72
C ARG A 403 0.42 24.63 -11.58
N ARG A 404 -0.46 25.47 -11.04
CA ARG A 404 -0.16 26.33 -9.90
C ARG A 404 0.40 25.54 -8.72
N ILE A 405 -0.17 24.38 -8.36
CA ILE A 405 0.29 23.54 -7.24
C ILE A 405 1.72 23.06 -7.46
N TYR A 406 2.09 22.69 -8.70
CA TYR A 406 3.43 22.20 -9.01
C TYR A 406 4.48 23.31 -9.14
N GLU A 407 4.09 24.48 -9.67
CA GLU A 407 4.99 25.55 -10.08
C GLU A 407 5.12 26.69 -9.05
N THR A 408 4.19 26.80 -8.08
CA THR A 408 4.27 27.84 -7.03
C THR A 408 5.51 27.60 -6.15
N GLY A 409 6.41 28.58 -6.17
CA GLY A 409 7.61 28.60 -5.32
C GLY A 409 7.30 28.85 -3.85
N HIS A 410 8.30 28.68 -2.98
CA HIS A 410 8.17 28.88 -1.53
C HIS A 410 7.81 30.35 -1.18
N ASP A 411 8.17 31.29 -2.03
CA ASP A 411 8.05 32.74 -1.78
C ASP A 411 6.67 33.32 -2.09
N GLU A 412 5.80 32.61 -2.81
CA GLU A 412 4.45 33.09 -3.20
C GLU A 412 3.32 32.62 -2.28
N ILE A 413 3.58 31.69 -1.34
CA ILE A 413 2.56 31.16 -0.41
C ILE A 413 2.51 31.96 0.90
N THR A 414 3.51 32.79 1.16
CA THR A 414 3.64 33.62 2.37
C THR A 414 3.15 35.06 2.21
N GLN A 415 2.60 35.43 1.05
CA GLN A 415 1.85 36.66 0.84
C GLN A 415 0.34 36.38 0.79
#